data_07d7d5375050261eec5305afd88fbc49
#
_entry.id   07d7d5375050261eec5305afd88fbc49
#
_cell.length_a   1.000
_cell.length_b   1.000
_cell.length_c   1.000
_cell.angle_alpha   90.00
_cell.angle_beta   90.00
_cell.angle_gamma   90.00
#
_symmetry.space_group_name_H-M   'P 1'
#
loop_
_entity.id
_entity.type
_entity.pdbx_description
1 polymer ?
#
loop_
_entity_poly.entity_id
_entity_poly.type
_entity_poly.pdbx_seq_one_letter_code
_entity_poly.pdbx_strand_id
1 'polypeptide(L)'
;SILVMGAIDTDTLYDRLMNTFEWGRMNEEDVHLDYYTIRTMSVIRFRSLYTRLAMELLKEGKRERAIDVLNRCMELAPSRVLPFDQYVTGITLPTKDGGIIHHEGIIEAYYLCGETGKANQILSEHYQNLSQEILYYNAMKPGHRSSIQREINEAMFQLEELRILLENFQQEELMLELGISDFDS
;
A
#
# COMPACT_ATOMS: atom_id res chain seq x y z
N SER A 1 -18.32 0.14 -14.52
CA SER A 1 -19.06 -0.01 -13.26
C SER A 1 -18.13 0.42 -12.12
N ILE A 2 -18.30 1.64 -11.65
CA ILE A 2 -17.61 2.12 -10.45
C ILE A 2 -18.18 1.26 -9.33
N LEU A 3 -17.32 0.45 -8.71
CA LEU A 3 -17.65 -0.25 -7.48
C LEU A 3 -17.87 0.80 -6.38
N VAL A 4 -19.09 1.30 -6.27
CA VAL A 4 -19.56 1.87 -5.02
C VAL A 4 -19.55 0.69 -4.05
N MET A 5 -18.50 0.59 -3.31
CA MET A 5 -18.38 -0.48 -2.32
C MET A 5 -19.43 -0.21 -1.24
N GLY A 6 -20.41 -1.12 -1.10
CA GLY A 6 -21.48 -1.00 -0.10
C GLY A 6 -20.97 -0.89 1.34
N ALA A 7 -21.85 -0.58 2.27
CA ALA A 7 -21.54 -0.55 3.70
C ALA A 7 -20.97 -1.90 4.18
N ILE A 8 -20.00 -1.85 5.07
CA ILE A 8 -19.39 -3.03 5.69
C ILE A 8 -20.01 -3.22 7.06
N ASP A 9 -20.42 -4.44 7.37
CA ASP A 9 -20.63 -4.87 8.74
C ASP A 9 -19.25 -5.11 9.37
N THR A 10 -18.75 -4.11 10.08
CA THR A 10 -17.40 -4.10 10.64
C THR A 10 -17.18 -5.20 11.67
N ASP A 11 -18.17 -5.53 12.49
CA ASP A 11 -18.04 -6.55 13.52
C ASP A 11 -17.97 -7.95 12.91
N THR A 12 -18.85 -8.25 11.95
CA THR A 12 -18.83 -9.54 11.24
C THR A 12 -17.55 -9.69 10.40
N LEU A 13 -17.13 -8.64 9.70
CA LEU A 13 -15.92 -8.74 8.87
C LEU A 13 -14.66 -8.84 9.73
N TYR A 14 -14.60 -8.11 10.83
CA TYR A 14 -13.50 -8.21 11.80
C TYR A 14 -13.36 -9.65 12.33
N ASP A 15 -14.46 -10.24 12.81
CA ASP A 15 -14.41 -11.61 13.33
C ASP A 15 -13.93 -12.61 12.28
N ARG A 16 -14.41 -12.47 11.05
CA ARG A 16 -13.97 -13.34 9.95
C ARG A 16 -12.51 -13.19 9.62
N LEU A 17 -12.01 -11.96 9.46
CA LEU A 17 -10.61 -11.70 9.06
C LEU A 17 -9.60 -12.04 10.15
N MET A 18 -10.00 -11.82 11.43
CA MET A 18 -9.10 -12.05 12.56
C MET A 18 -9.12 -13.50 13.07
N ASN A 19 -10.28 -14.17 13.01
CA ASN A 19 -10.49 -15.43 13.73
C ASN A 19 -10.90 -16.61 12.83
N THR A 20 -11.45 -16.35 11.63
CA THR A 20 -12.07 -17.42 10.82
C THR A 20 -11.31 -17.68 9.53
N PHE A 21 -10.84 -16.65 8.82
CA PHE A 21 -10.16 -16.85 7.55
C PHE A 21 -8.74 -17.34 7.73
N GLU A 22 -8.46 -18.48 7.11
CA GLU A 22 -7.13 -19.03 6.98
C GLU A 22 -6.59 -18.68 5.59
N TRP A 23 -5.51 -17.91 5.54
CA TRP A 23 -4.88 -17.46 4.30
C TRP A 23 -3.76 -18.38 3.84
N GLY A 24 -3.75 -19.62 4.30
CA GLY A 24 -2.68 -20.57 4.06
C GLY A 24 -1.41 -20.19 4.82
N ARG A 25 -0.26 -20.58 4.26
CA ARG A 25 1.06 -20.46 4.90
C ARG A 25 1.84 -19.23 4.42
N MET A 26 1.19 -18.16 3.96
CA MET A 26 1.87 -17.02 3.33
C MET A 26 2.90 -16.32 4.22
N ASN A 27 2.76 -16.42 5.53
CA ASN A 27 3.69 -15.82 6.49
C ASN A 27 4.91 -16.72 6.84
N GLU A 28 4.94 -17.96 6.35
CA GLU A 28 6.05 -18.87 6.61
C GLU A 28 7.25 -18.56 5.69
N GLU A 29 8.48 -18.79 6.20
CA GLU A 29 9.71 -18.37 5.51
C GLU A 29 9.96 -19.10 4.19
N ASP A 30 9.48 -20.34 4.06
CA ASP A 30 9.66 -21.19 2.88
C ASP A 30 8.63 -20.92 1.77
N VAL A 31 7.66 -20.01 2.01
CA VAL A 31 6.62 -19.70 1.02
C VAL A 31 7.06 -18.59 0.08
N HIS A 32 6.98 -18.89 -1.21
CA HIS A 32 7.16 -17.95 -2.30
C HIS A 32 5.95 -17.97 -3.22
N LEU A 33 5.40 -16.81 -3.52
CA LEU A 33 4.33 -16.68 -4.51
C LEU A 33 4.95 -16.48 -5.89
N ASP A 34 4.42 -17.17 -6.90
CA ASP A 34 4.83 -16.92 -8.28
C ASP A 34 4.31 -15.57 -8.79
N TYR A 35 4.98 -15.05 -9.82
CA TYR A 35 4.65 -13.73 -10.39
C TYR A 35 3.19 -13.62 -10.83
N TYR A 36 2.60 -14.69 -11.37
CA TYR A 36 1.21 -14.70 -11.79
C TYR A 36 0.27 -14.57 -10.60
N THR A 37 0.55 -15.30 -9.54
CA THR A 37 -0.19 -15.22 -8.27
C THR A 37 -0.12 -13.82 -7.68
N ILE A 38 1.06 -13.21 -7.60
CA ILE A 38 1.23 -11.85 -7.09
C ILE A 38 0.42 -10.84 -7.92
N ARG A 39 0.49 -10.95 -9.26
CA ARG A 39 -0.08 -9.95 -10.17
C ARG A 39 -1.57 -10.09 -10.43
N THR A 40 -2.09 -11.32 -10.54
CA THR A 40 -3.45 -11.55 -11.03
C THR A 40 -4.46 -11.93 -9.98
N MET A 41 -4.00 -12.30 -8.81
CA MET A 41 -4.90 -12.77 -7.79
C MET A 41 -5.47 -11.67 -6.91
N SER A 42 -6.57 -12.05 -6.33
CA SER A 42 -7.17 -11.43 -5.16
C SER A 42 -6.16 -11.07 -4.05
N VAL A 43 -4.93 -11.56 -4.13
CA VAL A 43 -3.84 -11.26 -3.21
C VAL A 43 -3.48 -9.76 -3.24
N ILE A 44 -3.48 -9.11 -4.40
CA ILE A 44 -3.31 -7.65 -4.50
C ILE A 44 -4.45 -6.93 -3.79
N ARG A 45 -5.67 -7.45 -3.86
CA ARG A 45 -6.84 -6.95 -3.13
C ARG A 45 -6.84 -7.30 -1.64
N PHE A 46 -5.97 -8.21 -1.23
CA PHE A 46 -5.86 -8.64 0.15
C PHE A 46 -5.60 -7.45 1.08
N ARG A 47 -4.57 -6.65 0.83
CA ARG A 47 -4.28 -5.47 1.65
C ARG A 47 -5.41 -4.45 1.62
N SER A 48 -6.02 -4.23 0.45
CA SER A 48 -7.17 -3.32 0.34
C SER A 48 -8.37 -3.74 1.18
N LEU A 49 -8.61 -5.03 1.35
CA LEU A 49 -9.70 -5.52 2.21
C LEU A 49 -9.45 -5.17 3.68
N TYR A 50 -8.23 -5.41 4.18
CA TYR A 50 -7.85 -5.09 5.55
C TYR A 50 -7.82 -3.59 5.79
N THR A 51 -7.24 -2.82 4.87
CA THR A 51 -7.20 -1.35 4.95
C THR A 51 -8.62 -0.78 5.03
N ARG A 52 -9.51 -1.24 4.16
CA ARG A 52 -10.90 -0.79 4.15
C ARG A 52 -11.62 -1.08 5.46
N LEU A 53 -11.45 -2.28 6.03
CA LEU A 53 -12.02 -2.60 7.34
C LEU A 53 -11.44 -1.69 8.42
N ALA A 54 -10.12 -1.48 8.43
CA ALA A 54 -9.48 -0.61 9.40
C ALA A 54 -10.01 0.84 9.31
N MET A 55 -10.22 1.36 8.11
CA MET A 55 -10.77 2.70 7.90
C MET A 55 -12.22 2.82 8.39
N GLU A 56 -13.06 1.81 8.15
CA GLU A 56 -14.43 1.83 8.68
C GLU A 56 -14.44 1.72 10.22
N LEU A 57 -13.60 0.86 10.81
CA LEU A 57 -13.44 0.78 12.26
C LEU A 57 -12.95 2.11 12.87
N LEU A 58 -12.05 2.80 12.18
CA LEU A 58 -11.56 4.10 12.61
C LEU A 58 -12.68 5.16 12.59
N LYS A 59 -13.53 5.18 11.55
CA LYS A 59 -14.72 6.06 11.47
C LYS A 59 -15.71 5.79 12.60
N GLU A 60 -15.80 4.54 13.06
CA GLU A 60 -16.62 4.15 14.22
C GLU A 60 -15.96 4.44 15.57
N GLY A 61 -14.74 5.01 15.59
CA GLY A 61 -13.98 5.28 16.82
C GLY A 61 -13.33 4.03 17.44
N LYS A 62 -13.31 2.91 16.74
CA LYS A 62 -12.72 1.63 17.18
C LYS A 62 -11.23 1.54 16.78
N ARG A 63 -10.42 2.53 17.20
CA ARG A 63 -9.02 2.71 16.78
C ARG A 63 -8.16 1.47 17.04
N GLU A 64 -8.23 0.88 18.22
CA GLU A 64 -7.42 -0.29 18.59
C GLU A 64 -7.70 -1.49 17.66
N ARG A 65 -8.97 -1.74 17.36
CA ARG A 65 -9.35 -2.80 16.40
C ARG A 65 -8.86 -2.51 14.98
N ALA A 66 -8.84 -1.24 14.58
CA ALA A 66 -8.27 -0.85 13.28
C ALA A 66 -6.77 -1.17 13.21
N ILE A 67 -6.03 -0.86 14.27
CA ILE A 67 -4.60 -1.19 14.39
C ILE A 67 -4.37 -2.70 14.35
N ASP A 68 -5.17 -3.48 15.08
CA ASP A 68 -5.08 -4.95 15.07
C ASP A 68 -5.28 -5.53 13.67
N VAL A 69 -6.25 -5.01 12.93
CA VAL A 69 -6.53 -5.41 11.54
C VAL A 69 -5.34 -5.12 10.63
N LEU A 70 -4.75 -3.92 10.72
CA LEU A 70 -3.58 -3.55 9.92
C LEU A 70 -2.36 -4.42 10.26
N ASN A 71 -2.11 -4.66 11.55
CA ASN A 71 -1.03 -5.53 12.00
C ASN A 71 -1.22 -6.96 11.47
N ARG A 72 -2.42 -7.49 11.57
CA ARG A 72 -2.75 -8.83 11.06
C ARG A 72 -2.51 -8.93 9.56
N CYS A 73 -2.84 -7.91 8.81
CA CYS A 73 -2.57 -7.84 7.39
C CYS A 73 -1.06 -8.00 7.08
N MET A 74 -0.22 -7.24 7.80
CA MET A 74 1.23 -7.25 7.60
C MET A 74 1.88 -8.57 8.06
N GLU A 75 1.36 -9.19 9.11
CA GLU A 75 1.80 -10.52 9.56
C GLU A 75 1.52 -11.59 8.50
N LEU A 76 0.31 -11.60 7.95
CA LEU A 76 -0.13 -12.61 6.99
C LEU A 76 0.51 -12.46 5.62
N ALA A 77 0.76 -11.22 5.18
CA ALA A 77 1.34 -10.91 3.88
C ALA A 77 2.55 -9.97 4.02
N PRO A 78 3.67 -10.47 4.56
CA PRO A 78 4.90 -9.68 4.65
C PRO A 78 5.42 -9.32 3.25
N SER A 79 6.16 -8.21 3.14
CA SER A 79 6.66 -7.67 1.87
C SER A 79 7.51 -8.66 1.07
N ARG A 80 8.25 -9.53 1.76
CA ARG A 80 9.05 -10.60 1.11
C ARG A 80 8.22 -11.60 0.30
N VAL A 81 6.95 -11.81 0.67
CA VAL A 81 6.04 -12.76 0.01
C VAL A 81 5.10 -12.02 -0.93
N LEU A 82 4.55 -10.92 -0.46
CA LEU A 82 3.72 -10.03 -1.24
C LEU A 82 4.38 -8.65 -1.29
N PRO A 83 5.15 -8.33 -2.35
CA PRO A 83 5.79 -7.04 -2.50
C PRO A 83 4.79 -5.87 -2.39
N PHE A 84 5.28 -4.72 -1.99
CA PHE A 84 4.47 -3.51 -1.96
C PHE A 84 4.15 -3.06 -3.37
N ASP A 85 2.96 -2.52 -3.55
CA ASP A 85 2.42 -2.02 -4.80
C ASP A 85 1.62 -0.72 -4.57
N GLN A 86 0.99 -0.20 -5.62
CA GLN A 86 0.18 1.01 -5.55
C GLN A 86 -0.95 0.98 -4.49
N TYR A 87 -1.41 -0.19 -4.06
CA TYR A 87 -2.43 -0.32 -3.00
C TYR A 87 -1.88 -0.08 -1.60
N VAL A 88 -0.56 0.00 -1.47
CA VAL A 88 0.10 0.34 -0.21
C VAL A 88 0.05 1.84 0.05
N THR A 89 0.17 2.66 -1.00
CA THR A 89 0.06 4.12 -0.93
C THR A 89 -1.38 4.63 -0.95
N GLY A 90 -2.28 3.88 -1.56
CA GLY A 90 -3.64 4.27 -1.85
C GLY A 90 -3.90 4.46 -3.35
N ILE A 91 -5.15 4.61 -3.72
CA ILE A 91 -5.56 4.80 -5.12
C ILE A 91 -6.55 5.94 -5.22
N THR A 92 -6.23 6.87 -6.09
CA THR A 92 -7.13 7.97 -6.45
C THR A 92 -7.72 7.72 -7.83
N LEU A 93 -9.04 7.62 -7.90
CA LEU A 93 -9.76 7.32 -9.13
C LEU A 93 -10.70 8.46 -9.50
N PRO A 94 -10.70 8.93 -10.76
CA PRO A 94 -11.70 9.87 -11.25
C PRO A 94 -13.06 9.19 -11.38
N THR A 95 -14.12 9.89 -11.00
CA THR A 95 -15.50 9.46 -11.19
C THR A 95 -16.06 9.95 -12.52
N LYS A 96 -17.12 9.31 -13.00
CA LYS A 96 -17.75 9.67 -14.29
C LYS A 96 -18.41 11.07 -14.30
N ASP A 97 -18.75 11.57 -13.14
CA ASP A 97 -19.36 12.89 -12.90
C ASP A 97 -18.31 13.99 -12.63
N GLY A 98 -17.02 13.67 -12.81
CA GLY A 98 -15.92 14.61 -12.64
C GLY A 98 -15.43 14.77 -11.20
N GLY A 99 -15.92 13.94 -10.27
CA GLY A 99 -15.41 13.85 -8.91
C GLY A 99 -14.15 12.97 -8.80
N ILE A 100 -13.67 12.82 -7.59
CA ILE A 100 -12.51 11.99 -7.25
C ILE A 100 -12.90 11.06 -6.09
N ILE A 101 -12.58 9.79 -6.20
CA ILE A 101 -12.66 8.83 -5.10
C ILE A 101 -11.24 8.45 -4.71
N HIS A 102 -10.89 8.66 -3.45
CA HIS A 102 -9.65 8.20 -2.86
C HIS A 102 -9.92 6.93 -2.03
N HIS A 103 -9.09 5.92 -2.20
CA HIS A 103 -9.07 4.72 -1.38
C HIS A 103 -7.74 4.70 -0.65
N GLU A 104 -7.80 4.82 0.65
CA GLU A 104 -6.64 4.88 1.51
C GLU A 104 -5.79 3.61 1.37
N GLY A 105 -4.48 3.77 1.33
CA GLY A 105 -3.50 2.70 1.40
C GLY A 105 -3.17 2.31 2.84
N ILE A 106 -2.42 1.21 3.01
CA ILE A 106 -2.07 0.72 4.34
C ILE A 106 -1.16 1.69 5.10
N ILE A 107 -0.28 2.42 4.38
CA ILE A 107 0.61 3.44 4.96
C ILE A 107 -0.24 4.57 5.55
N GLU A 108 -1.16 5.11 4.73
CA GLU A 108 -2.05 6.18 5.15
C GLU A 108 -2.94 5.75 6.34
N ALA A 109 -3.47 4.53 6.29
CA ALA A 109 -4.28 3.97 7.38
C ALA A 109 -3.50 3.90 8.70
N TYR A 110 -2.23 3.51 8.69
CA TYR A 110 -1.39 3.55 9.88
C TYR A 110 -1.17 4.97 10.39
N TYR A 111 -0.91 5.95 9.51
CA TYR A 111 -0.80 7.36 9.92
C TYR A 111 -2.10 7.86 10.57
N LEU A 112 -3.26 7.59 9.97
CA LEU A 112 -4.56 7.98 10.50
C LEU A 112 -4.88 7.30 11.83
N CYS A 113 -4.35 6.10 12.05
CA CYS A 113 -4.40 5.42 13.35
C CYS A 113 -3.38 5.96 14.35
N GLY A 114 -2.49 6.90 13.98
CA GLY A 114 -1.43 7.42 14.84
C GLY A 114 -0.25 6.46 15.05
N GLU A 115 -0.12 5.45 14.21
CA GLU A 115 0.98 4.47 14.21
C GLU A 115 2.12 4.93 13.28
N THR A 116 2.60 6.16 13.48
CA THR A 116 3.58 6.84 12.61
C THR A 116 4.84 6.00 12.38
N GLY A 117 5.35 5.34 13.41
CA GLY A 117 6.56 4.51 13.27
C GLY A 117 6.39 3.35 12.29
N LYS A 118 5.23 2.69 12.29
CA LYS A 118 4.92 1.60 11.35
C LYS A 118 4.69 2.13 9.94
N ALA A 119 3.98 3.24 9.82
CA ALA A 119 3.78 3.90 8.54
C ALA A 119 5.12 4.27 7.89
N ASN A 120 6.02 4.92 8.65
CA ASN A 120 7.35 5.31 8.21
C ASN A 120 8.21 4.10 7.80
N GLN A 121 8.14 3.00 8.55
CA GLN A 121 8.88 1.78 8.22
C GLN A 121 8.44 1.21 6.86
N ILE A 122 7.14 1.05 6.63
CA ILE A 122 6.59 0.53 5.37
C ILE A 122 6.92 1.47 4.22
N LEU A 123 6.76 2.77 4.43
CA LEU A 123 7.05 3.79 3.44
C LEU A 123 8.52 3.76 3.02
N SER A 124 9.44 3.74 3.98
CA SER A 124 10.89 3.69 3.72
C SER A 124 11.27 2.45 2.93
N GLU A 125 10.76 1.28 3.30
CA GLU A 125 11.02 0.04 2.58
C GLU A 125 10.51 0.11 1.14
N HIS A 126 9.28 0.60 0.94
CA HIS A 126 8.71 0.73 -0.40
C HIS A 126 9.46 1.75 -1.27
N TYR A 127 9.81 2.90 -0.69
CA TYR A 127 10.61 3.93 -1.36
C TYR A 127 11.96 3.40 -1.83
N GLN A 128 12.68 2.67 -0.96
CA GLN A 128 13.96 2.07 -1.30
C GLN A 128 13.84 1.05 -2.43
N ASN A 129 12.82 0.20 -2.38
CA ASN A 129 12.56 -0.80 -3.42
C ASN A 129 12.29 -0.14 -4.78
N LEU A 130 11.41 0.86 -4.83
CA LEU A 130 11.11 1.62 -6.06
C LEU A 130 12.34 2.36 -6.60
N SER A 131 13.13 2.97 -5.72
CA SER A 131 14.36 3.66 -6.10
C SER A 131 15.37 2.70 -6.73
N GLN A 132 15.55 1.52 -6.16
CA GLN A 132 16.42 0.48 -6.73
C GLN A 132 15.89 -0.03 -8.07
N GLU A 133 14.59 -0.20 -8.21
CA GLU A 133 13.95 -0.61 -9.45
C GLU A 133 14.18 0.41 -10.57
N ILE A 134 14.01 1.70 -10.28
CA ILE A 134 14.30 2.78 -11.25
C ILE A 134 15.78 2.81 -11.63
N LEU A 135 16.69 2.65 -10.68
CA LEU A 135 18.12 2.57 -10.96
C LEU A 135 18.45 1.40 -11.89
N TYR A 136 17.86 0.25 -11.64
CA TYR A 136 18.00 -0.94 -12.49
C TYR A 136 17.49 -0.68 -13.90
N TYR A 137 16.31 -0.12 -14.06
CA TYR A 137 15.74 0.21 -15.37
C TYR A 137 16.58 1.25 -16.12
N ASN A 138 17.13 2.22 -15.40
CA ASN A 138 18.01 3.23 -15.98
C ASN A 138 19.35 2.68 -16.48
N ALA A 139 19.83 1.59 -15.89
CA ALA A 139 21.05 0.90 -16.34
C ALA A 139 20.83 0.01 -17.58
N MET A 140 19.59 -0.26 -17.97
CA MET A 140 19.28 -1.08 -19.13
C MET A 140 19.64 -0.38 -20.47
N LYS A 141 19.94 -1.19 -21.50
CA LYS A 141 20.20 -0.68 -22.85
C LYS A 141 18.96 0.03 -23.43
N PRO A 142 19.14 1.09 -24.24
CA PRO A 142 18.02 1.89 -24.77
C PRO A 142 16.93 1.07 -25.47
N GLY A 143 17.29 0.01 -26.19
CA GLY A 143 16.33 -0.86 -26.87
C GLY A 143 15.40 -1.65 -25.93
N HIS A 144 15.85 -1.94 -24.72
CA HIS A 144 15.01 -2.59 -23.71
C HIS A 144 14.18 -1.59 -22.87
N ARG A 145 14.65 -0.34 -22.75
CA ARG A 145 13.93 0.70 -22.03
C ARG A 145 12.55 0.99 -22.59
N SER A 146 12.40 0.96 -23.92
CA SER A 146 11.10 1.20 -24.54
C SER A 146 10.05 0.16 -24.21
N SER A 147 10.47 -1.08 -23.94
CA SER A 147 9.55 -2.17 -23.57
C SER A 147 9.09 -2.12 -22.11
N ILE A 148 9.81 -1.40 -21.24
CA ILE A 148 9.53 -1.27 -19.80
C ILE A 148 9.19 0.18 -19.39
N GLN A 149 8.87 1.05 -20.37
CA GLN A 149 8.56 2.45 -20.08
C GLN A 149 7.34 2.60 -19.17
N ARG A 150 6.39 1.67 -19.28
CA ARG A 150 5.22 1.66 -18.40
C ARG A 150 5.60 1.37 -16.96
N GLU A 151 6.46 0.40 -16.73
CA GLU A 151 6.96 0.01 -15.41
C GLU A 151 7.73 1.17 -14.77
N ILE A 152 8.57 1.86 -15.55
CA ILE A 152 9.28 3.07 -15.09
C ILE A 152 8.29 4.15 -14.66
N ASN A 153 7.29 4.43 -15.49
CA ASN A 153 6.28 5.44 -15.17
C ASN A 153 5.45 5.07 -13.94
N GLU A 154 5.09 3.80 -13.80
CA GLU A 154 4.38 3.29 -12.61
C GLU A 154 5.23 3.44 -11.34
N ALA A 155 6.51 3.13 -11.39
CA ALA A 155 7.42 3.29 -10.24
C ALA A 155 7.61 4.77 -9.88
N MET A 156 7.80 5.65 -10.87
CA MET A 156 7.90 7.10 -10.65
C MET A 156 6.61 7.68 -10.05
N PHE A 157 5.46 7.24 -10.54
CA PHE A 157 4.18 7.66 -9.99
C PHE A 157 4.04 7.24 -8.52
N GLN A 158 4.41 6.01 -8.17
CA GLN A 158 4.36 5.55 -6.80
C GLN A 158 5.33 6.32 -5.89
N LEU A 159 6.52 6.69 -6.36
CA LEU A 159 7.44 7.54 -5.59
C LEU A 159 6.82 8.90 -5.28
N GLU A 160 6.12 9.49 -6.24
CA GLU A 160 5.42 10.76 -6.03
C GLU A 160 4.27 10.63 -5.01
N GLU A 161 3.49 9.54 -5.07
CA GLU A 161 2.47 9.26 -4.06
C GLU A 161 3.06 9.13 -2.65
N LEU A 162 4.23 8.48 -2.51
CA LEU A 162 4.93 8.37 -1.23
C LEU A 162 5.40 9.75 -0.72
N ARG A 163 5.90 10.61 -1.61
CA ARG A 163 6.28 11.99 -1.28
C ARG A 163 5.08 12.77 -0.76
N ILE A 164 3.95 12.70 -1.46
CA ILE A 164 2.69 13.35 -1.06
C ILE A 164 2.23 12.86 0.32
N LEU A 165 2.34 11.58 0.61
CA LEU A 165 2.01 11.04 1.94
C LEU A 165 2.91 11.64 3.04
N LEU A 166 4.22 11.72 2.79
CA LEU A 166 5.16 12.32 3.75
C LEU A 166 4.82 13.79 4.04
N GLU A 167 4.47 14.56 3.02
CA GLU A 167 4.06 15.95 3.16
C GLU A 167 2.73 16.07 3.94
N ASN A 168 1.71 15.29 3.56
CA ASN A 168 0.40 15.32 4.20
C ASN A 168 0.47 14.98 5.70
N PHE A 169 1.39 14.08 6.08
CA PHE A 169 1.60 13.68 7.47
C PHE A 169 2.82 14.35 8.12
N GLN A 170 3.38 15.39 7.49
CA GLN A 170 4.45 16.25 8.04
C GLN A 170 5.68 15.46 8.49
N GLN A 171 6.12 14.49 7.69
CA GLN A 171 7.26 13.63 7.98
C GLN A 171 8.56 14.20 7.40
N GLU A 172 8.90 15.43 7.74
CA GLU A 172 10.06 16.18 7.20
C GLU A 172 11.40 15.48 7.49
N GLU A 173 11.57 14.93 8.70
CA GLU A 173 12.77 14.20 9.08
C GLU A 173 12.99 12.96 8.16
N LEU A 174 11.94 12.21 7.89
CA LEU A 174 12.02 11.04 7.02
C LEU A 174 12.26 11.44 5.56
N MET A 175 11.68 12.55 5.10
CA MET A 175 11.97 13.09 3.75
C MET A 175 13.46 13.38 3.59
N LEU A 176 14.09 14.05 4.58
CA LEU A 176 15.52 14.33 4.56
C LEU A 176 16.36 13.04 4.60
N GLU A 177 15.99 12.06 5.42
CA GLU A 177 16.68 10.77 5.52
C GLU A 177 16.64 10.00 4.20
N LEU A 178 15.52 10.02 3.49
CA LEU A 178 15.34 9.37 2.21
C LEU A 178 15.94 10.16 1.04
N GLY A 179 16.45 11.36 1.28
CA GLY A 179 17.01 12.24 0.25
C GLY A 179 15.95 12.82 -0.70
N ILE A 180 14.72 12.92 -0.23
CA ILE A 180 13.61 13.55 -0.96
C ILE A 180 13.74 15.05 -0.74
N SER A 181 14.30 15.76 -1.74
CA SER A 181 14.37 17.21 -1.73
C SER A 181 13.06 17.81 -2.24
N ASP A 182 12.65 18.94 -1.67
CA ASP A 182 11.61 19.77 -2.24
C ASP A 182 11.99 20.14 -3.67
N PHE A 183 11.24 19.68 -4.65
CA PHE A 183 11.42 20.07 -6.06
C PHE A 183 10.91 21.49 -6.34
N ASP A 184 10.56 22.26 -5.34
CA ASP A 184 10.15 23.67 -5.41
C ASP A 184 11.30 24.60 -4.98
N SER A 185 12.36 24.63 -5.79
CA SER A 185 13.36 25.71 -5.75
C SER A 185 13.89 26.03 -7.14
#